data_7c92b4e69ca5996e58bf9bb55d559602
#
_entry.id   7c92b4e69ca5996e58bf9bb55d559602
#
_cell.length_a   1.000
_cell.length_b   1.000
_cell.length_c   1.000
_cell.angle_alpha   90.00
_cell.angle_beta   90.00
_cell.angle_gamma   90.00
#
_symmetry.space_group_name_H-M   'P 1'
#
loop_
_entity.id
_entity.type
_entity.pdbx_description
1 polymer ?
#
loop_
_entity_poly.entity_id
_entity_poly.type
_entity_poly.pdbx_seq_one_letter_code
_entity_poly.pdbx_strand_id
1 'polypeptide(L)'
;MIRLFCGWDEREAAGLGVFVNSIVSRASEPIAILPLHGPQSTGSNAFTYSRFAIPKICNYDGWAIFADGSDMVCLDDIAKLWAMRDEKFAVQVVKNDYKTNGTVKYIGTDMESPNLDYPRKNWSSVMLWNCGHKSNKIELVNSVVSHQFYWLNDEEVGELPAEWNWLCDEYGANEEAKILHWTQGIPGFRHYQNAPMAYYWHREQKKAHRGFQLT
;
A
#
# COMPACT_ATOMS: atom_id res chain seq x y z
N MET A 1 0.30 -10.80 -17.23
CA MET A 1 -0.70 -9.92 -16.59
C MET A 1 -0.31 -9.69 -15.13
N ILE A 2 -0.21 -8.46 -14.71
CA ILE A 2 0.11 -8.06 -13.34
C ILE A 2 -1.13 -8.24 -12.47
N ARG A 3 -1.00 -8.87 -11.29
CA ARG A 3 -2.05 -8.96 -10.28
C ARG A 3 -1.74 -7.96 -9.19
N LEU A 4 -2.57 -6.91 -9.05
CA LEU A 4 -2.45 -5.89 -8.01
C LEU A 4 -3.64 -5.98 -7.05
N PHE A 5 -3.38 -6.25 -5.80
CA PHE A 5 -4.34 -6.18 -4.71
C PHE A 5 -4.21 -4.83 -4.00
N CYS A 6 -5.34 -4.19 -3.74
CA CYS A 6 -5.39 -2.91 -3.03
C CYS A 6 -6.26 -3.03 -1.80
N GLY A 7 -5.84 -2.44 -0.68
CA GLY A 7 -6.68 -2.33 0.49
C GLY A 7 -7.94 -1.53 0.19
N TRP A 8 -9.08 -1.97 0.74
CA TRP A 8 -10.35 -1.26 0.62
C TRP A 8 -10.97 -1.01 1.99
N ASP A 9 -11.29 0.26 2.24
CA ASP A 9 -12.07 0.71 3.39
C ASP A 9 -13.10 1.74 2.87
N GLU A 10 -14.35 1.61 3.27
CA GLU A 10 -15.43 2.48 2.80
C GLU A 10 -15.18 3.96 3.10
N ARG A 11 -14.50 4.24 4.23
CA ARG A 11 -14.16 5.60 4.67
C ARG A 11 -13.09 6.27 3.80
N GLU A 12 -12.34 5.48 3.02
CA GLU A 12 -11.23 5.89 2.14
C GLU A 12 -11.50 5.56 0.66
N ALA A 13 -12.69 5.14 0.30
CA ALA A 13 -13.02 4.64 -1.05
C ALA A 13 -12.68 5.63 -2.18
N ALA A 14 -12.86 6.94 -1.95
CA ALA A 14 -12.48 7.97 -2.91
C ALA A 14 -10.96 7.99 -3.20
N GLY A 15 -10.14 7.76 -2.16
CA GLY A 15 -8.68 7.65 -2.28
C GLY A 15 -8.26 6.46 -3.13
N LEU A 16 -8.93 5.31 -2.96
CA LEU A 16 -8.67 4.14 -3.79
C LEU A 16 -8.93 4.44 -5.28
N GLY A 17 -9.99 5.18 -5.61
CA GLY A 17 -10.26 5.62 -6.99
C GLY A 17 -9.12 6.45 -7.58
N VAL A 18 -8.52 7.34 -6.78
CA VAL A 18 -7.34 8.13 -7.16
C VAL A 18 -6.13 7.23 -7.42
N PHE A 19 -5.86 6.28 -6.53
CA PHE A 19 -4.75 5.34 -6.69
C PHE A 19 -4.91 4.48 -7.95
N VAL A 20 -6.08 3.85 -8.14
CA VAL A 20 -6.38 3.02 -9.32
C VAL A 20 -6.19 3.82 -10.61
N ASN A 21 -6.70 5.06 -10.68
CA ASN A 21 -6.48 5.93 -11.84
C ASN A 21 -4.99 6.19 -12.07
N SER A 22 -4.21 6.44 -11.02
CA SER A 22 -2.78 6.71 -11.13
C SER A 22 -2.00 5.51 -11.67
N ILE A 23 -2.38 4.28 -11.30
CA ILE A 23 -1.80 3.04 -11.81
C ILE A 23 -2.18 2.83 -13.29
N VAL A 24 -3.49 2.81 -13.59
CA VAL A 24 -3.99 2.44 -14.92
C VAL A 24 -3.51 3.42 -15.99
N SER A 25 -3.42 4.72 -15.66
CA SER A 25 -2.95 5.74 -16.60
C SER A 25 -1.47 5.64 -16.98
N ARG A 26 -0.69 4.80 -16.28
CA ARG A 26 0.76 4.64 -16.48
C ARG A 26 1.18 3.21 -16.81
N ALA A 27 0.27 2.24 -16.66
CA ALA A 27 0.58 0.85 -16.87
C ALA A 27 0.91 0.54 -18.34
N SER A 28 2.09 0.01 -18.62
CA SER A 28 2.50 -0.48 -19.95
C SER A 28 2.09 -1.93 -20.21
N GLU A 29 1.72 -2.66 -19.16
CA GLU A 29 1.30 -4.05 -19.25
C GLU A 29 -0.15 -4.25 -18.79
N PRO A 30 -0.84 -5.30 -19.26
CA PRO A 30 -2.17 -5.65 -18.74
C PRO A 30 -2.13 -5.92 -17.24
N ILE A 31 -3.03 -5.24 -16.51
CA ILE A 31 -3.13 -5.31 -15.06
C ILE A 31 -4.54 -5.67 -14.62
N ALA A 32 -4.67 -6.58 -13.65
CA ALA A 32 -5.90 -6.83 -12.92
C ALA A 32 -5.78 -6.22 -11.52
N ILE A 33 -6.74 -5.37 -11.15
CA ILE A 33 -6.77 -4.69 -9.86
C ILE A 33 -7.92 -5.26 -9.04
N LEU A 34 -7.60 -5.76 -7.84
CA LEU A 34 -8.54 -6.42 -6.96
C LEU A 34 -8.58 -5.70 -5.60
N PRO A 35 -9.68 -5.01 -5.27
CA PRO A 35 -9.89 -4.48 -3.93
C PRO A 35 -9.96 -5.62 -2.91
N LEU A 36 -9.20 -5.50 -1.81
CA LEU A 36 -9.26 -6.42 -0.68
C LEU A 36 -10.11 -5.80 0.42
N HIS A 37 -11.24 -6.44 0.68
CA HIS A 37 -12.06 -6.19 1.86
C HIS A 37 -11.99 -7.42 2.77
N GLY A 38 -11.80 -7.21 4.05
CA GLY A 38 -11.79 -8.27 5.06
C GLY A 38 -12.89 -8.07 6.10
N PRO A 39 -13.16 -9.08 6.93
CA PRO A 39 -13.99 -8.88 8.12
C PRO A 39 -13.37 -7.77 8.96
N GLN A 40 -14.21 -6.96 9.62
CA GLN A 40 -13.75 -5.86 10.49
C GLN A 40 -12.57 -6.31 11.35
N SER A 41 -11.43 -5.64 11.14
CA SER A 41 -10.22 -5.94 11.91
C SER A 41 -10.14 -4.99 13.12
N THR A 42 -9.40 -5.38 14.13
CA THR A 42 -9.01 -4.48 15.22
C THR A 42 -7.94 -3.46 14.80
N GLY A 43 -7.53 -3.48 13.52
CA GLY A 43 -6.60 -2.53 12.93
C GLY A 43 -7.27 -1.21 12.56
N SER A 44 -6.46 -0.22 12.12
CA SER A 44 -6.94 1.11 11.72
C SER A 44 -7.85 1.11 10.50
N ASN A 45 -7.68 0.13 9.58
CA ASN A 45 -8.43 -0.01 8.34
C ASN A 45 -9.05 -1.41 8.24
N ALA A 46 -10.14 -1.53 7.48
CA ALA A 46 -10.86 -2.80 7.28
C ALA A 46 -9.99 -3.90 6.64
N PHE A 47 -8.98 -3.52 5.85
CA PHE A 47 -8.09 -4.45 5.14
C PHE A 47 -6.79 -4.77 5.88
N THR A 48 -6.58 -4.28 7.10
CA THR A 48 -5.29 -4.36 7.82
C THR A 48 -4.65 -5.75 7.75
N TYR A 49 -5.42 -6.81 7.92
CA TYR A 49 -4.89 -8.19 7.87
C TYR A 49 -5.17 -8.92 6.55
N SER A 50 -6.09 -8.44 5.71
CA SER A 50 -6.46 -9.11 4.46
C SER A 50 -5.29 -9.24 3.49
N ARG A 51 -4.32 -8.31 3.56
CA ARG A 51 -3.09 -8.31 2.77
C ARG A 51 -2.26 -9.60 2.90
N PHE A 52 -2.34 -10.27 4.03
CA PHE A 52 -1.60 -11.52 4.29
C PHE A 52 -2.32 -12.76 3.75
N ALA A 53 -3.57 -12.65 3.32
CA ALA A 53 -4.30 -13.72 2.66
C ALA A 53 -3.96 -13.87 1.16
N ILE A 54 -3.21 -12.95 0.58
CA ILE A 54 -2.93 -12.88 -0.87
C ILE A 54 -2.33 -14.19 -1.39
N PRO A 55 -1.32 -14.82 -0.76
CA PRO A 55 -0.80 -16.09 -1.25
C PRO A 55 -1.89 -17.18 -1.34
N LYS A 56 -2.79 -17.26 -0.35
CA LYS A 56 -3.93 -18.19 -0.34
C LYS A 56 -4.96 -17.84 -1.43
N ILE A 57 -5.29 -16.55 -1.60
CA ILE A 57 -6.20 -16.07 -2.66
C ILE A 57 -5.65 -16.41 -4.05
N CYS A 58 -4.33 -16.34 -4.21
CA CYS A 58 -3.63 -16.75 -5.43
C CYS A 58 -3.45 -18.28 -5.54
N ASN A 59 -4.08 -19.07 -4.68
CA ASN A 59 -3.92 -20.52 -4.62
C ASN A 59 -2.45 -20.95 -4.48
N TYR A 60 -1.65 -20.16 -3.78
CA TYR A 60 -0.21 -20.36 -3.58
C TYR A 60 0.56 -20.53 -4.90
N ASP A 61 0.19 -19.73 -5.91
CA ASP A 61 0.80 -19.79 -7.24
C ASP A 61 1.16 -18.41 -7.80
N GLY A 62 2.34 -18.33 -8.42
CA GLY A 62 2.86 -17.16 -9.11
C GLY A 62 3.09 -15.96 -8.18
N TRP A 63 2.91 -14.75 -8.70
CA TRP A 63 3.25 -13.49 -8.04
C TRP A 63 2.05 -12.54 -7.95
N ALA A 64 2.10 -11.63 -6.97
CA ALA A 64 1.13 -10.55 -6.82
C ALA A 64 1.79 -9.31 -6.19
N ILE A 65 1.28 -8.13 -6.50
CA ILE A 65 1.58 -6.89 -5.78
C ILE A 65 0.44 -6.63 -4.80
N PHE A 66 0.76 -6.14 -3.63
CA PHE A 66 -0.18 -5.48 -2.72
C PHE A 66 0.25 -4.03 -2.50
N ALA A 67 -0.71 -3.12 -2.41
CA ALA A 67 -0.52 -1.75 -1.95
C ALA A 67 -1.69 -1.34 -1.04
N ASP A 68 -1.43 -0.53 -0.01
CA ASP A 68 -2.50 0.05 0.84
C ASP A 68 -3.53 0.79 -0.03
N GLY A 69 -3.08 1.56 -0.96
CA GLY A 69 -3.87 2.08 -2.07
C GLY A 69 -4.57 3.40 -1.78
N SER A 70 -5.51 3.47 -0.86
CA SER A 70 -6.35 4.66 -0.65
C SER A 70 -5.55 5.92 -0.26
N ASP A 71 -4.46 5.76 0.43
CA ASP A 71 -3.55 6.81 0.88
C ASP A 71 -2.28 6.91 0.00
N MET A 72 -2.34 6.41 -1.24
CA MET A 72 -1.22 6.36 -2.16
C MET A 72 -1.50 7.00 -3.51
N VAL A 73 -0.43 7.36 -4.22
CA VAL A 73 -0.42 7.71 -5.64
C VAL A 73 0.80 7.09 -6.31
N CYS A 74 0.58 6.39 -7.43
CA CYS A 74 1.66 5.88 -8.26
C CYS A 74 2.06 6.92 -9.31
N LEU A 75 3.36 7.22 -9.40
CA LEU A 75 3.93 8.20 -10.33
C LEU A 75 4.69 7.55 -11.48
N ASP A 76 4.97 6.25 -11.40
CA ASP A 76 5.71 5.51 -12.43
C ASP A 76 4.90 4.29 -12.91
N ASP A 77 5.43 3.57 -13.89
CA ASP A 77 4.83 2.34 -14.41
C ASP A 77 5.01 1.19 -13.42
N ILE A 78 3.90 0.63 -12.94
CA ILE A 78 3.89 -0.50 -12.00
C ILE A 78 4.56 -1.76 -12.58
N ALA A 79 4.69 -1.87 -13.89
CA ALA A 79 5.42 -2.96 -14.53
C ALA A 79 6.91 -2.98 -14.14
N LYS A 80 7.49 -1.83 -13.80
CA LYS A 80 8.86 -1.75 -13.30
C LYS A 80 9.00 -2.40 -11.90
N LEU A 81 8.03 -2.19 -11.01
CA LEU A 81 7.98 -2.91 -9.73
C LEU A 81 7.79 -4.40 -9.96
N TRP A 82 6.87 -4.77 -10.86
CA TRP A 82 6.62 -6.15 -11.23
C TRP A 82 7.86 -6.87 -11.79
N ALA A 83 8.73 -6.16 -12.50
CA ALA A 83 9.97 -6.71 -13.04
C ALA A 83 11.04 -7.02 -11.96
N MET A 84 10.91 -6.47 -10.74
CA MET A 84 11.85 -6.69 -9.63
C MET A 84 11.65 -8.03 -8.89
N ARG A 85 10.77 -8.90 -9.36
CA ARG A 85 10.54 -10.22 -8.75
C ARG A 85 11.82 -11.04 -8.71
N ASP A 86 12.12 -11.58 -7.54
CA ASP A 86 13.25 -12.47 -7.32
C ASP A 86 12.77 -13.72 -6.57
N GLU A 87 12.87 -14.88 -7.21
CA GLU A 87 12.42 -16.18 -6.68
C GLU A 87 13.07 -16.58 -5.35
N LYS A 88 14.16 -15.95 -4.99
CA LYS A 88 14.85 -16.14 -3.72
C LYS A 88 13.99 -15.74 -2.53
N PHE A 89 13.11 -14.75 -2.71
CA PHE A 89 12.35 -14.14 -1.61
C PHE A 89 10.91 -14.66 -1.57
N ALA A 90 10.38 -14.81 -0.36
CA ALA A 90 8.97 -15.08 -0.11
C ALA A 90 8.11 -13.83 -0.32
N VAL A 91 8.65 -12.68 0.04
CA VAL A 91 8.07 -11.35 -0.17
C VAL A 91 9.19 -10.34 -0.31
N GLN A 92 8.97 -9.30 -1.12
CA GLN A 92 9.88 -8.15 -1.20
C GLN A 92 9.12 -6.91 -0.77
N VAL A 93 9.74 -6.06 0.05
CA VAL A 93 9.14 -4.88 0.68
C VAL A 93 10.14 -3.72 0.72
N VAL A 94 9.65 -2.49 0.85
CA VAL A 94 10.51 -1.38 1.22
C VAL A 94 10.77 -1.46 2.72
N LYS A 95 12.03 -1.63 3.11
CA LYS A 95 12.46 -1.76 4.52
C LYS A 95 12.60 -0.38 5.16
N ASN A 96 11.46 0.32 5.32
CA ASN A 96 11.44 1.61 5.99
C ASN A 96 11.99 1.49 7.42
N ASP A 97 12.92 2.37 7.77
CA ASP A 97 13.49 2.52 9.11
C ASP A 97 13.35 3.99 9.55
N TYR A 98 12.39 4.27 10.41
CA TYR A 98 12.07 5.62 10.88
C TYR A 98 11.30 5.58 12.20
N LYS A 99 11.20 6.74 12.85
CA LYS A 99 10.25 6.99 13.94
C LYS A 99 9.18 7.95 13.47
N THR A 100 7.95 7.71 13.88
CA THR A 100 6.80 8.52 13.45
C THR A 100 6.94 9.97 13.86
N ASN A 101 6.65 10.88 12.94
CA ASN A 101 6.64 12.33 13.19
C ASN A 101 5.41 12.82 13.97
N GLY A 102 4.34 12.04 14.00
CA GLY A 102 3.09 12.39 14.66
C GLY A 102 2.61 11.30 15.63
N THR A 103 1.93 11.68 16.69
CA THR A 103 1.39 10.75 17.69
C THR A 103 -0.04 10.30 17.38
N VAL A 104 -0.74 10.99 16.48
CA VAL A 104 -2.12 10.72 16.05
C VAL A 104 -2.18 10.78 14.54
N LYS A 105 -2.93 9.87 13.94
CA LYS A 105 -3.23 9.82 12.51
C LYS A 105 -4.73 9.92 12.25
N TYR A 106 -5.09 10.29 11.01
CA TYR A 106 -6.47 10.51 10.57
C TYR A 106 -7.22 11.58 11.37
N ILE A 107 -6.49 12.63 11.82
CA ILE A 107 -7.02 13.71 12.64
C ILE A 107 -8.30 14.30 12.03
N GLY A 108 -9.36 14.39 12.86
CA GLY A 108 -10.64 14.96 12.46
C GLY A 108 -11.49 14.09 11.56
N THR A 109 -11.23 12.79 11.51
CA THR A 109 -12.01 11.77 10.79
C THR A 109 -12.48 10.66 11.73
N ASP A 110 -13.44 9.84 11.29
CA ASP A 110 -13.90 8.66 12.03
C ASP A 110 -12.82 7.57 12.19
N MET A 111 -11.65 7.77 11.56
CA MET A 111 -10.50 6.88 11.63
C MET A 111 -9.44 7.36 12.61
N GLU A 112 -9.65 8.49 13.28
CA GLU A 112 -8.67 9.06 14.19
C GLU A 112 -8.18 8.04 15.22
N SER A 113 -6.86 7.85 15.27
CA SER A 113 -6.25 6.81 16.10
C SER A 113 -4.80 7.14 16.45
N PRO A 114 -4.26 6.55 17.55
CA PRO A 114 -2.85 6.68 17.88
C PRO A 114 -1.94 6.21 16.76
N ASN A 115 -0.88 6.96 16.50
CA ASN A 115 0.18 6.61 15.55
C ASN A 115 1.37 6.02 16.30
N LEU A 116 1.30 4.73 16.62
CA LEU A 116 2.31 4.04 17.43
C LEU A 116 3.46 3.53 16.57
N ASP A 117 4.68 3.59 17.11
CA ASP A 117 5.83 2.89 16.53
C ASP A 117 5.78 1.40 16.86
N TYR A 118 6.21 0.59 15.89
CA TYR A 118 6.41 -0.85 16.04
C TYR A 118 7.48 -1.34 15.05
N PRO A 119 8.15 -2.47 15.33
CA PRO A 119 9.16 -3.02 14.42
C PRO A 119 8.60 -3.27 13.01
N ARG A 120 9.38 -2.95 11.98
CA ARG A 120 9.02 -3.13 10.54
C ARG A 120 7.74 -2.36 10.14
N LYS A 121 7.52 -1.21 10.76
CA LYS A 121 6.37 -0.35 10.46
C LYS A 121 6.38 0.05 8.97
N ASN A 122 5.21 -0.05 8.33
CA ASN A 122 4.98 0.22 6.91
C ASN A 122 5.77 -0.65 5.91
N TRP A 123 6.45 -1.73 6.35
CA TRP A 123 6.99 -2.71 5.41
C TRP A 123 5.89 -3.43 4.63
N SER A 124 4.73 -3.66 5.25
CA SER A 124 3.59 -4.35 4.65
C SER A 124 2.66 -3.43 3.84
N SER A 125 3.01 -2.16 3.63
CA SER A 125 2.18 -1.22 2.87
C SER A 125 2.31 -1.37 1.36
N VAL A 126 3.50 -1.78 0.88
CA VAL A 126 3.75 -2.22 -0.50
C VAL A 126 4.49 -3.54 -0.43
N MET A 127 3.93 -4.58 -1.03
CA MET A 127 4.50 -5.93 -1.02
C MET A 127 4.49 -6.53 -2.42
N LEU A 128 5.62 -7.10 -2.82
CA LEU A 128 5.74 -7.94 -4.01
C LEU A 128 5.81 -9.39 -3.54
N TRP A 129 4.67 -10.07 -3.59
CA TRP A 129 4.47 -11.43 -3.09
C TRP A 129 4.92 -12.50 -4.07
N ASN A 130 5.81 -13.38 -3.66
CA ASN A 130 5.99 -14.69 -4.27
C ASN A 130 4.96 -15.66 -3.67
N CYS A 131 3.76 -15.69 -4.25
CA CYS A 131 2.67 -16.49 -3.70
C CYS A 131 2.99 -17.99 -3.69
N GLY A 132 3.85 -18.45 -4.63
CA GLY A 132 4.28 -19.85 -4.73
C GLY A 132 5.40 -20.26 -3.78
N HIS A 133 6.02 -19.31 -3.06
CA HIS A 133 7.13 -19.61 -2.16
C HIS A 133 6.68 -20.53 -1.02
N LYS A 134 7.50 -21.55 -0.71
CA LYS A 134 7.17 -22.59 0.28
C LYS A 134 6.79 -22.03 1.66
N SER A 135 7.44 -20.95 2.08
CA SER A 135 7.21 -20.30 3.38
C SER A 135 5.90 -19.51 3.45
N ASN A 136 5.25 -19.25 2.31
CA ASN A 136 3.94 -18.58 2.25
C ASN A 136 2.76 -19.58 2.28
N LYS A 137 3.05 -20.90 2.31
CA LYS A 137 2.02 -21.96 2.36
C LYS A 137 1.57 -22.27 3.80
N ILE A 138 1.31 -21.22 4.57
CA ILE A 138 0.83 -21.33 5.96
C ILE A 138 -0.53 -20.67 6.12
N GLU A 139 -1.30 -21.10 7.12
CA GLU A 139 -2.46 -20.33 7.55
C GLU A 139 -1.98 -19.16 8.40
N LEU A 140 -1.94 -17.98 7.81
CA LEU A 140 -1.57 -16.77 8.52
C LEU A 140 -2.69 -16.40 9.50
N VAL A 141 -2.35 -16.35 10.77
CA VAL A 141 -3.25 -15.85 11.80
C VAL A 141 -3.33 -14.32 11.64
N ASN A 142 -4.54 -13.81 11.55
CA ASN A 142 -4.81 -12.36 11.52
C ASN A 142 -4.39 -11.74 12.85
N SER A 143 -3.15 -11.28 12.95
CA SER A 143 -2.61 -10.68 14.17
C SER A 143 -1.55 -9.62 13.85
N VAL A 144 -1.29 -8.75 14.82
CA VAL A 144 -0.25 -7.69 14.71
C VAL A 144 1.11 -8.24 14.32
N VAL A 145 1.44 -9.46 14.72
CA VAL A 145 2.72 -10.12 14.40
C VAL A 145 2.88 -10.39 12.89
N SER A 146 1.77 -10.45 12.13
CA SER A 146 1.84 -10.61 10.68
C SER A 146 2.55 -9.43 10.00
N HIS A 147 2.38 -8.21 10.49
CA HIS A 147 3.08 -7.02 9.96
C HIS A 147 4.59 -7.05 10.15
N GLN A 148 5.08 -7.92 11.03
CA GLN A 148 6.50 -8.11 11.30
C GLN A 148 7.09 -9.32 10.55
N PHE A 149 6.27 -10.00 9.73
CA PHE A 149 6.68 -11.17 8.93
C PHE A 149 7.32 -12.30 9.76
N TYR A 150 6.84 -12.54 10.99
CA TYR A 150 7.44 -13.51 11.93
C TYR A 150 7.47 -14.97 11.44
N TRP A 151 6.71 -15.31 10.41
CA TRP A 151 6.76 -16.64 9.81
C TRP A 151 7.90 -16.81 8.79
N LEU A 152 8.60 -15.73 8.45
CA LEU A 152 9.72 -15.71 7.52
C LEU A 152 11.03 -15.49 8.26
N ASN A 153 12.10 -16.11 7.77
CA ASN A 153 13.44 -15.69 8.12
C ASN A 153 13.79 -14.35 7.45
N ASP A 154 14.71 -13.58 8.01
CA ASP A 154 15.07 -12.25 7.48
C ASP A 154 15.60 -12.31 6.04
N GLU A 155 16.29 -13.42 5.68
CA GLU A 155 16.82 -13.68 4.34
C GLU A 155 15.71 -13.99 3.31
N GLU A 156 14.51 -14.33 3.75
CA GLU A 156 13.34 -14.58 2.89
C GLU A 156 12.55 -13.31 2.61
N VAL A 157 12.86 -12.20 3.30
CA VAL A 157 12.25 -10.88 3.10
C VAL A 157 13.20 -10.02 2.29
N GLY A 158 12.95 -9.91 1.00
CA GLY A 158 13.73 -9.09 0.07
C GLY A 158 13.47 -7.60 0.25
N GLU A 159 14.40 -6.78 -0.23
CA GLU A 159 14.31 -5.33 -0.19
C GLU A 159 13.95 -4.75 -1.56
N LEU A 160 13.01 -3.80 -1.55
CA LEU A 160 12.68 -2.95 -2.69
C LEU A 160 13.28 -1.55 -2.50
N PRO A 161 13.60 -0.83 -3.58
CA PRO A 161 14.02 0.56 -3.49
C PRO A 161 12.99 1.43 -2.79
N ALA A 162 13.46 2.38 -1.97
CA ALA A 162 12.62 3.24 -1.11
C ALA A 162 11.56 4.02 -1.88
N GLU A 163 11.83 4.37 -3.14
CA GLU A 163 10.94 5.13 -4.04
C GLU A 163 9.60 4.41 -4.30
N TRP A 164 9.54 3.09 -4.11
CA TRP A 164 8.32 2.29 -4.29
C TRP A 164 7.36 2.29 -3.09
N ASN A 165 7.74 2.94 -1.99
CA ASN A 165 6.87 3.19 -0.83
C ASN A 165 7.40 4.40 -0.06
N TRP A 166 7.38 5.59 -0.71
CA TRP A 166 7.90 6.82 -0.15
C TRP A 166 6.93 7.44 0.83
N LEU A 167 7.29 7.46 2.11
CA LEU A 167 6.44 7.94 3.20
C LEU A 167 6.51 9.47 3.27
N CYS A 168 5.58 10.17 2.62
CA CYS A 168 5.59 11.62 2.46
C CYS A 168 5.58 12.37 3.78
N ASP A 169 4.79 11.89 4.75
CA ASP A 169 4.65 12.52 6.07
C ASP A 169 5.91 12.37 6.92
N GLU A 170 6.73 11.34 6.65
CA GLU A 170 7.89 11.00 7.46
C GLU A 170 9.20 11.52 6.85
N TYR A 171 9.33 11.42 5.53
CA TYR A 171 10.57 11.75 4.81
C TYR A 171 10.51 13.10 4.06
N GLY A 172 9.29 13.69 3.92
CA GLY A 172 9.12 14.92 3.16
C GLY A 172 9.08 14.71 1.64
N ALA A 173 9.46 15.74 0.88
CA ALA A 173 9.38 15.72 -0.57
C ALA A 173 10.49 14.89 -1.22
N ASN A 174 10.12 14.11 -2.28
CA ASN A 174 11.04 13.40 -3.14
C ASN A 174 10.47 13.26 -4.55
N GLU A 175 11.04 13.97 -5.51
CA GLU A 175 10.58 13.96 -6.92
C GLU A 175 10.94 12.64 -7.64
N GLU A 176 11.84 11.82 -7.09
CA GLU A 176 12.19 10.50 -7.63
C GLU A 176 11.27 9.38 -7.12
N ALA A 177 10.35 9.70 -6.20
CA ALA A 177 9.40 8.72 -5.65
C ALA A 177 8.50 8.15 -6.77
N LYS A 178 8.27 6.85 -6.71
CA LYS A 178 7.44 6.09 -7.66
C LYS A 178 6.06 5.76 -7.11
N ILE A 179 5.98 5.50 -5.81
CA ILE A 179 4.71 5.46 -5.06
C ILE A 179 4.83 6.40 -3.88
N LEU A 180 4.00 7.43 -3.87
CA LEU A 180 3.80 8.33 -2.73
C LEU A 180 2.81 7.71 -1.76
N HIS A 181 3.11 7.78 -0.46
CA HIS A 181 2.30 7.21 0.60
C HIS A 181 2.15 8.20 1.76
N TRP A 182 0.91 8.58 2.11
CA TRP A 182 0.57 9.48 3.21
C TRP A 182 0.05 8.68 4.40
N THR A 183 0.96 8.27 5.26
CA THR A 183 0.72 7.32 6.36
C THR A 183 -0.13 7.89 7.50
N GLN A 184 -0.23 9.22 7.59
CA GLN A 184 -0.96 9.90 8.66
C GLN A 184 -2.39 10.26 8.25
N GLY A 185 -2.65 10.39 6.94
CA GLY A 185 -3.98 10.66 6.42
C GLY A 185 -3.95 11.16 4.97
N ILE A 186 -4.99 10.81 4.24
CA ILE A 186 -5.12 11.09 2.81
C ILE A 186 -5.19 12.61 2.55
N PRO A 187 -4.48 13.16 1.54
CA PRO A 187 -4.59 14.58 1.16
C PRO A 187 -6.01 15.06 0.83
N GLY A 188 -6.95 14.14 0.57
CA GLY A 188 -8.38 14.45 0.43
C GLY A 188 -9.08 14.84 1.73
N PHE A 189 -8.53 14.48 2.88
CA PHE A 189 -9.07 14.88 4.16
C PHE A 189 -8.66 16.31 4.53
N ARG A 190 -9.58 17.05 5.14
CA ARG A 190 -9.41 18.48 5.43
C ARG A 190 -8.09 18.81 6.14
N HIS A 191 -7.68 18.01 7.10
CA HIS A 191 -6.46 18.24 7.87
C HIS A 191 -5.18 18.07 7.04
N TYR A 192 -5.19 17.21 6.01
CA TYR A 192 -4.02 16.76 5.26
C TYR A 192 -3.90 17.38 3.86
N GLN A 193 -4.76 18.35 3.50
CA GLN A 193 -4.78 18.95 2.15
C GLN A 193 -3.45 19.54 1.69
N ASN A 194 -2.62 19.97 2.63
CA ASN A 194 -1.31 20.58 2.41
C ASN A 194 -0.15 19.69 2.88
N ALA A 195 -0.37 18.38 3.05
CA ALA A 195 0.69 17.43 3.38
C ALA A 195 1.82 17.48 2.33
N PRO A 196 3.05 17.08 2.67
CA PRO A 196 4.13 17.00 1.69
C PRO A 196 3.69 16.25 0.44
N MET A 197 3.95 16.82 -0.74
CA MET A 197 3.59 16.25 -2.05
C MET A 197 2.07 16.04 -2.32
N ALA A 198 1.16 16.58 -1.49
CA ALA A 198 -0.30 16.47 -1.65
C ALA A 198 -0.80 16.93 -3.04
N TYR A 199 -0.08 17.83 -3.68
CA TYR A 199 -0.35 18.29 -5.04
C TYR A 199 -0.49 17.13 -6.04
N TYR A 200 0.31 16.06 -5.91
CA TYR A 200 0.21 14.89 -6.79
C TYR A 200 -1.11 14.16 -6.60
N TRP A 201 -1.56 14.00 -5.35
CA TRP A 201 -2.85 13.39 -5.04
C TRP A 201 -4.01 14.23 -5.63
N HIS A 202 -4.03 15.53 -5.41
CA HIS A 202 -5.07 16.42 -5.95
C HIS A 202 -5.09 16.43 -7.48
N ARG A 203 -3.92 16.35 -8.12
CA ARG A 203 -3.81 16.24 -9.58
C ARG A 203 -4.43 14.95 -10.11
N GLU A 204 -4.14 13.82 -9.48
CA GLU A 204 -4.69 12.50 -9.88
C GLU A 204 -6.19 12.42 -9.56
N GLN A 205 -6.64 13.00 -8.46
CA GLN A 205 -8.07 13.12 -8.14
C GLN A 205 -8.84 13.86 -9.26
N LYS A 206 -8.34 15.01 -9.71
CA LYS A 206 -8.95 15.75 -10.82
C LYS A 206 -9.01 14.94 -12.11
N LYS A 207 -8.00 14.10 -12.37
CA LYS A 207 -8.00 13.21 -13.55
C LYS A 207 -9.03 12.09 -13.40
N ALA A 208 -9.11 11.46 -12.24
CA ALA A 208 -10.08 10.40 -11.97
C ALA A 208 -11.54 10.87 -12.12
N HIS A 209 -11.81 12.15 -11.84
CA HIS A 209 -13.14 12.74 -11.92
C HIS A 209 -13.46 13.42 -13.26
N ARG A 210 -12.59 13.34 -14.28
CA ARG A 210 -12.79 14.04 -15.56
C ARG A 210 -14.10 13.74 -16.31
N GLY A 211 -14.74 12.63 -16.04
CA GLY A 211 -16.02 12.24 -16.64
C GLY A 211 -17.26 12.69 -15.86
N PHE A 212 -17.07 13.16 -14.63
CA PHE A 212 -18.16 13.58 -13.75
C PHE A 212 -18.25 15.12 -13.78
N GLN A 213 -19.04 15.66 -14.71
CA GLN A 213 -19.55 17.02 -14.55
C GLN A 213 -20.69 16.93 -13.53
N LEU A 214 -20.40 17.31 -12.28
CA LEU A 214 -21.44 17.60 -11.31
C LEU A 214 -22.14 18.88 -11.80
N THR A 215 -23.35 18.71 -12.30
CA THR A 215 -24.28 19.82 -12.61
C THR A 215 -24.76 20.45 -11.32
#